data_badf8bd07ea607ca17cae4e17027f4b2
#
_entry.id   badf8bd07ea607ca17cae4e17027f4b2
#
_cell.length_a   1.000
_cell.length_b   1.000
_cell.length_c   1.000
_cell.angle_alpha   90.00
_cell.angle_beta   90.00
_cell.angle_gamma   90.00
#
_symmetry.space_group_name_H-M   'P 1'
#
loop_
_entity.id
_entity.type
_entity.pdbx_description
1 polymer ?
#
loop_
_entity_poly.entity_id
_entity_poly.type
_entity_poly.pdbx_seq_one_letter_code
_entity_poly.pdbx_strand_id
1 'polypeptide(L)'
;MVGLGIGEKIKDGKRTGRMSLKVYVEKKIAKEKLSKSDMVPLLIFEVETDVVEVGKIRSLASNRMRARPARGGASIGHFQITAGTLGCLVKDKKTGKTLILSNNHVLANSNEAKKGDPILQPGAADGGKNPKDKIARLERWVKIGFGKKANTADAAAALPLNEKDVSPEITSIGIPKRTVKAKVGLVVQKTGRTTDHTLGEIKDINATIRVDYDGKTALFRNQIMTSAMSQGGDSGSLVLDQKRRAVGLLFAGSDLVTLCNPIRDVFK
;
A
#
# COMPACT_ATOMS: atom_id res chain seq x y z
N MET A 1 6.15 30.14 -0.82
CA MET A 1 7.34 29.46 -1.34
C MET A 1 7.68 28.29 -0.43
N VAL A 2 8.01 27.12 -1.01
CA VAL A 2 8.35 25.88 -0.27
C VAL A 2 9.86 25.64 -0.30
N GLY A 3 10.54 26.04 -1.38
CA GLY A 3 11.98 25.87 -1.53
C GLY A 3 12.49 26.42 -2.85
N LEU A 4 13.81 26.32 -3.02
CA LEU A 4 14.54 26.73 -4.22
C LEU A 4 15.42 25.59 -4.72
N GLY A 5 15.73 25.59 -5.99
CA GLY A 5 16.65 24.63 -6.60
C GLY A 5 17.13 25.11 -7.97
N ILE A 6 18.12 24.44 -8.52
CA ILE A 6 18.61 24.69 -9.89
C ILE A 6 18.22 23.50 -10.76
N GLY A 7 17.66 23.77 -11.93
CA GLY A 7 17.26 22.72 -12.84
C GLY A 7 16.85 23.26 -14.20
N GLU A 8 16.68 22.33 -15.15
CA GLU A 8 16.29 22.69 -16.52
C GLU A 8 14.90 23.33 -16.54
N LYS A 9 14.76 24.47 -17.21
CA LYS A 9 13.47 25.17 -17.36
C LYS A 9 12.50 24.34 -18.18
N ILE A 10 11.26 24.22 -17.69
CA ILE A 10 10.16 23.55 -18.36
C ILE A 10 9.18 24.61 -18.82
N LYS A 11 8.85 24.64 -20.11
CA LYS A 11 7.82 25.49 -20.69
C LYS A 11 6.80 24.63 -21.43
N ASP A 12 5.51 24.79 -21.10
CA ASP A 12 4.41 24.04 -21.71
C ASP A 12 4.63 22.50 -21.69
N GLY A 13 5.17 21.99 -20.57
CA GLY A 13 5.46 20.57 -20.36
C GLY A 13 6.72 20.04 -21.09
N LYS A 14 7.46 20.91 -21.82
CA LYS A 14 8.66 20.53 -22.57
C LYS A 14 9.93 21.09 -21.91
N ARG A 15 11.01 20.31 -21.94
CA ARG A 15 12.34 20.75 -21.53
C ARG A 15 12.88 21.75 -22.54
N THR A 16 13.49 22.85 -22.05
CA THR A 16 13.99 23.92 -22.92
C THR A 16 15.50 23.87 -23.17
N GLY A 17 16.24 22.95 -22.52
CA GLY A 17 17.70 22.87 -22.56
C GLY A 17 18.41 23.97 -21.77
N ARG A 18 17.69 24.91 -21.15
CA ARG A 18 18.27 26.03 -20.39
C ARG A 18 18.12 25.82 -18.90
N MET A 19 19.17 26.10 -18.13
CA MET A 19 19.12 26.07 -16.67
C MET A 19 18.35 27.25 -16.12
N SER A 20 17.65 27.06 -15.01
CA SER A 20 16.86 28.08 -14.34
C SER A 20 16.91 27.91 -12.83
N LEU A 21 16.64 29.00 -12.11
CA LEU A 21 16.34 28.96 -10.69
C LEU A 21 14.89 28.47 -10.50
N LYS A 22 14.74 27.27 -9.98
CA LYS A 22 13.43 26.69 -9.65
C LYS A 22 12.92 27.30 -8.35
N VAL A 23 11.72 27.84 -8.38
CA VAL A 23 11.00 28.31 -7.19
C VAL A 23 9.85 27.32 -6.92
N TYR A 24 10.00 26.52 -5.89
CA TYR A 24 8.97 25.53 -5.51
C TYR A 24 7.86 26.18 -4.70
N VAL A 25 6.62 25.95 -5.13
CA VAL A 25 5.42 26.49 -4.48
C VAL A 25 4.44 25.35 -4.17
N GLU A 26 3.67 25.46 -3.10
CA GLU A 26 2.64 24.45 -2.77
C GLU A 26 1.55 24.38 -3.85
N LYS A 27 1.13 25.56 -4.36
CA LYS A 27 0.14 25.67 -5.44
C LYS A 27 0.46 26.88 -6.30
N LYS A 28 0.37 26.75 -7.62
CA LYS A 28 0.41 27.89 -8.54
C LYS A 28 -0.90 28.68 -8.44
N ILE A 29 -0.78 29.98 -8.31
CA ILE A 29 -1.90 30.93 -8.25
C ILE A 29 -1.79 31.82 -9.48
N ALA A 30 -2.92 32.12 -10.10
CA ALA A 30 -2.98 33.02 -11.26
C ALA A 30 -2.42 34.41 -10.89
N LYS A 31 -1.64 35.02 -11.79
CA LYS A 31 -0.91 36.28 -11.52
C LYS A 31 -1.83 37.41 -11.03
N GLU A 32 -3.05 37.45 -11.53
CA GLU A 32 -4.06 38.45 -11.19
C GLU A 32 -4.53 38.37 -9.72
N LYS A 33 -4.25 37.25 -9.07
CA LYS A 33 -4.62 36.97 -7.66
C LYS A 33 -3.43 37.07 -6.71
N LEU A 34 -2.23 37.38 -7.23
CA LEU A 34 -1.01 37.54 -6.42
C LEU A 34 -0.78 39.00 -6.08
N SER A 35 -0.34 39.25 -4.84
CA SER A 35 0.22 40.58 -4.48
C SER A 35 1.55 40.79 -5.19
N LYS A 36 2.00 42.05 -5.34
CA LYS A 36 3.30 42.35 -5.94
C LYS A 36 4.47 41.70 -5.18
N SER A 37 4.36 41.56 -3.88
CA SER A 37 5.36 40.92 -3.01
C SER A 37 5.41 39.37 -3.18
N ASP A 38 4.37 38.76 -3.68
CA ASP A 38 4.28 37.31 -3.87
C ASP A 38 4.67 36.86 -5.29
N MET A 39 4.87 37.84 -6.19
CA MET A 39 5.27 37.54 -7.56
C MET A 39 6.76 37.19 -7.63
N VAL A 40 7.06 36.04 -8.26
CA VAL A 40 8.44 35.67 -8.58
C VAL A 40 8.88 36.42 -9.83
N PRO A 41 10.00 37.21 -9.78
CA PRO A 41 10.53 37.86 -10.96
C PRO A 41 10.93 36.85 -12.04
N LEU A 42 10.84 37.23 -13.32
CA LEU A 42 11.24 36.34 -14.45
C LEU A 42 12.77 36.09 -14.46
N LEU A 43 13.54 37.00 -13.90
CA LEU A 43 15.01 36.96 -13.79
C LEU A 43 15.42 37.34 -12.38
N ILE A 44 16.39 36.63 -11.83
CA ILE A 44 17.10 36.95 -10.59
C ILE A 44 18.61 36.86 -10.90
N PHE A 45 19.35 37.94 -10.76
CA PHE A 45 20.77 38.01 -11.14
C PHE A 45 21.06 37.43 -12.52
N GLU A 46 20.27 37.84 -13.54
CA GLU A 46 20.36 37.36 -14.93
C GLU A 46 20.02 35.90 -15.16
N VAL A 47 19.66 35.14 -14.12
CA VAL A 47 19.22 33.75 -14.22
C VAL A 47 17.69 33.69 -14.38
N GLU A 48 17.21 32.99 -15.38
CA GLU A 48 15.77 32.76 -15.57
C GLU A 48 15.17 31.99 -14.38
N THR A 49 13.95 32.37 -13.98
CA THR A 49 13.21 31.65 -12.95
C THR A 49 12.18 30.72 -13.57
N ASP A 50 11.85 29.65 -12.85
CA ASP A 50 10.79 28.70 -13.19
C ASP A 50 10.02 28.35 -11.92
N VAL A 51 8.75 28.75 -11.85
CA VAL A 51 7.88 28.43 -10.72
C VAL A 51 7.31 27.03 -10.91
N VAL A 52 7.57 26.15 -9.96
CA VAL A 52 7.16 24.73 -10.01
C VAL A 52 6.21 24.43 -8.87
N GLU A 53 5.02 23.94 -9.20
CA GLU A 53 4.07 23.43 -8.20
C GLU A 53 4.53 22.04 -7.73
N VAL A 54 4.74 21.87 -6.42
CA VAL A 54 5.23 20.63 -5.81
C VAL A 54 4.26 20.09 -4.76
N GLY A 55 3.14 20.76 -4.53
CA GLY A 55 2.21 20.39 -3.46
C GLY A 55 2.80 20.66 -2.07
N LYS A 56 2.10 20.19 -1.05
CA LYS A 56 2.53 20.29 0.35
C LYS A 56 3.57 19.23 0.67
N ILE A 57 4.84 19.63 0.78
CA ILE A 57 5.91 18.73 1.21
C ILE A 57 5.76 18.43 2.70
N ARG A 58 5.70 17.15 3.04
CA ARG A 58 5.62 16.65 4.41
C ARG A 58 6.67 15.56 4.60
N SER A 59 7.20 15.44 5.82
CA SER A 59 7.92 14.23 6.21
C SER A 59 7.01 13.01 6.00
N LEU A 60 7.49 12.02 5.28
CA LEU A 60 6.76 10.77 5.08
C LEU A 60 6.72 10.04 6.43
N ALA A 61 5.53 9.93 7.01
CA ALA A 61 5.34 9.10 8.18
C ALA A 61 5.62 7.64 7.77
N SER A 62 6.55 7.00 8.46
CA SER A 62 6.87 5.60 8.21
C SER A 62 5.64 4.72 8.49
N ASN A 63 5.25 3.89 7.54
CA ASN A 63 4.19 2.89 7.72
C ASN A 63 4.53 1.85 8.81
N ARG A 64 5.75 1.86 9.34
CA ARG A 64 6.22 1.00 10.42
C ARG A 64 5.91 1.53 11.81
N MET A 65 5.48 2.78 11.93
CA MET A 65 5.19 3.40 13.23
C MET A 65 3.80 3.00 13.76
N ARG A 66 3.67 3.10 15.08
CA ARG A 66 2.36 2.98 15.72
C ARG A 66 1.45 4.13 15.26
N ALA A 67 0.28 3.79 14.75
CA ALA A 67 -0.72 4.75 14.26
C ALA A 67 -2.11 4.43 14.82
N ARG A 68 -2.84 5.43 15.27
CA ARG A 68 -4.25 5.36 15.66
C ARG A 68 -4.95 6.62 15.14
N PRO A 69 -5.93 6.49 14.22
CA PRO A 69 -6.36 5.26 13.56
C PRO A 69 -5.31 4.73 12.58
N ALA A 70 -5.14 3.40 12.54
CA ALA A 70 -4.29 2.73 11.58
C ALA A 70 -4.96 2.69 10.21
N ARG A 71 -4.19 2.97 9.16
CA ARG A 71 -4.64 3.00 7.76
C ARG A 71 -4.10 1.80 6.99
N GLY A 72 -4.69 1.50 5.84
CA GLY A 72 -4.10 0.57 4.88
C GLY A 72 -2.68 1.02 4.52
N GLY A 73 -1.76 0.07 4.42
CA GLY A 73 -0.32 0.31 4.29
C GLY A 73 0.44 0.19 5.62
N ALA A 74 -0.21 0.37 6.77
CA ALA A 74 0.46 0.31 8.07
C ALA A 74 0.97 -1.10 8.40
N SER A 75 2.10 -1.15 9.12
CA SER A 75 2.64 -2.38 9.70
C SER A 75 1.64 -3.05 10.62
N ILE A 76 1.42 -4.35 10.44
CA ILE A 76 0.54 -5.17 11.26
C ILE A 76 1.07 -6.61 11.27
N GLY A 77 0.69 -7.40 12.27
CA GLY A 77 1.01 -8.82 12.28
C GLY A 77 0.45 -9.56 13.46
N HIS A 78 0.34 -10.87 13.32
CA HIS A 78 0.17 -11.78 14.44
C HIS A 78 1.31 -11.60 15.43
N PHE A 79 1.05 -11.72 16.72
CA PHE A 79 2.06 -11.43 17.76
C PHE A 79 3.32 -12.30 17.71
N GLN A 80 3.30 -13.43 17.00
CA GLN A 80 4.41 -14.36 16.84
C GLN A 80 5.13 -14.27 15.50
N ILE A 81 4.71 -13.38 14.56
CA ILE A 81 5.40 -13.16 13.30
C ILE A 81 6.16 -11.83 13.29
N THR A 82 7.00 -11.62 12.30
CA THR A 82 7.74 -10.37 12.13
C THR A 82 6.81 -9.18 11.89
N ALA A 83 6.34 -8.98 10.69
CA ALA A 83 5.35 -7.98 10.30
C ALA A 83 4.96 -8.14 8.83
N GLY A 84 3.77 -7.69 8.51
CA GLY A 84 3.25 -7.47 7.17
C GLY A 84 2.47 -6.16 7.10
N THR A 85 1.53 -6.07 6.18
CA THR A 85 0.78 -4.85 5.86
C THR A 85 -0.71 -5.00 6.15
N LEU A 86 -1.32 -4.01 6.80
CA LEU A 86 -2.76 -3.81 6.84
C LEU A 86 -3.24 -3.47 5.43
N GLY A 87 -4.04 -4.35 4.80
CA GLY A 87 -4.51 -4.14 3.44
C GLY A 87 -5.60 -3.09 3.35
N CYS A 88 -6.73 -3.38 3.93
CA CYS A 88 -7.89 -2.48 4.00
C CYS A 88 -8.87 -2.94 5.08
N LEU A 89 -9.94 -2.17 5.27
CA LEU A 89 -11.11 -2.60 6.03
C LEU A 89 -12.14 -3.23 5.08
N VAL A 90 -12.79 -4.28 5.57
CA VAL A 90 -13.88 -4.98 4.88
C VAL A 90 -15.07 -5.16 5.81
N LYS A 91 -16.27 -5.30 5.24
CA LYS A 91 -17.49 -5.63 5.99
C LYS A 91 -17.75 -7.14 5.90
N ASP A 92 -17.93 -7.78 7.03
CA ASP A 92 -18.41 -9.16 7.10
C ASP A 92 -19.86 -9.22 6.64
N LYS A 93 -20.15 -10.05 5.64
CA LYS A 93 -21.48 -10.13 5.04
C LYS A 93 -22.55 -10.69 5.99
N LYS A 94 -22.15 -11.55 6.94
CA LYS A 94 -23.07 -12.20 7.87
C LYS A 94 -23.38 -11.36 9.09
N THR A 95 -22.36 -10.70 9.63
CA THR A 95 -22.46 -9.98 10.91
C THR A 95 -22.48 -8.46 10.77
N GLY A 96 -22.16 -7.91 9.58
CA GLY A 96 -22.03 -6.48 9.33
C GLY A 96 -20.81 -5.85 10.00
N LYS A 97 -19.99 -6.60 10.75
CA LYS A 97 -18.83 -6.09 11.47
C LYS A 97 -17.73 -5.64 10.52
N THR A 98 -17.02 -4.59 10.91
CA THR A 98 -15.81 -4.15 10.23
C THR A 98 -14.65 -5.07 10.61
N LEU A 99 -13.91 -5.56 9.61
CA LEU A 99 -12.72 -6.39 9.80
C LEU A 99 -11.53 -5.79 9.09
N ILE A 100 -10.33 -5.99 9.64
CA ILE A 100 -9.05 -5.73 8.98
C ILE A 100 -8.75 -6.91 8.06
N LEU A 101 -8.45 -6.64 6.79
CA LEU A 101 -7.99 -7.64 5.81
C LEU A 101 -6.47 -7.59 5.66
N SER A 102 -5.83 -8.75 5.67
CA SER A 102 -4.43 -8.96 5.29
C SER A 102 -4.24 -10.43 4.84
N ASN A 103 -3.01 -10.91 4.76
CA ASN A 103 -2.76 -12.32 4.43
C ASN A 103 -2.91 -13.27 5.63
N ASN A 104 -3.09 -14.57 5.35
CA ASN A 104 -3.02 -15.62 6.35
C ASN A 104 -1.62 -15.64 7.00
N HIS A 105 -0.54 -15.67 6.21
CA HIS A 105 0.81 -15.71 6.79
C HIS A 105 1.13 -14.45 7.63
N VAL A 106 0.41 -13.35 7.45
CA VAL A 106 0.55 -12.12 8.26
C VAL A 106 -0.30 -12.16 9.53
N LEU A 107 -1.57 -12.54 9.46
CA LEU A 107 -2.51 -12.48 10.60
C LEU A 107 -2.72 -13.82 11.27
N ALA A 108 -2.53 -14.94 10.55
CA ALA A 108 -2.77 -16.28 11.05
C ALA A 108 -1.52 -17.20 11.05
N ASN A 109 -0.32 -16.57 11.01
CA ASN A 109 0.97 -17.26 11.15
C ASN A 109 1.05 -18.54 10.30
N SER A 110 0.73 -18.43 9.00
CA SER A 110 0.73 -19.58 8.06
C SER A 110 -0.08 -20.80 8.54
N ASN A 111 -1.25 -20.56 9.14
CA ASN A 111 -2.21 -21.47 9.77
C ASN A 111 -1.90 -21.87 11.23
N GLU A 112 -0.79 -21.47 11.81
CA GLU A 112 -0.40 -21.88 13.19
C GLU A 112 -1.17 -21.10 14.27
N ALA A 113 -1.85 -20.00 13.90
CA ALA A 113 -2.62 -19.17 14.82
C ALA A 113 -3.98 -19.78 15.19
N LYS A 114 -4.55 -19.30 16.30
CA LYS A 114 -5.90 -19.63 16.79
C LYS A 114 -6.81 -18.41 16.67
N LYS A 115 -8.12 -18.66 16.45
CA LYS A 115 -9.11 -17.59 16.50
C LYS A 115 -9.04 -16.87 17.85
N GLY A 116 -9.04 -15.52 17.80
CA GLY A 116 -8.90 -14.68 18.98
C GLY A 116 -7.47 -14.23 19.31
N ASP A 117 -6.46 -14.81 18.63
CA ASP A 117 -5.07 -14.41 18.84
C ASP A 117 -4.82 -12.93 18.63
N PRO A 118 -3.88 -12.33 19.38
CA PRO A 118 -3.56 -10.92 19.28
C PRO A 118 -2.95 -10.53 17.93
N ILE A 119 -3.48 -9.46 17.35
CA ILE A 119 -2.91 -8.79 16.19
C ILE A 119 -2.34 -7.44 16.64
N LEU A 120 -1.06 -7.21 16.33
CA LEU A 120 -0.31 -6.03 16.75
C LEU A 120 -0.21 -5.00 15.63
N GLN A 121 -0.27 -3.71 15.98
CA GLN A 121 0.05 -2.58 15.12
C GLN A 121 0.87 -1.54 15.91
N PRO A 122 2.15 -1.35 15.56
CA PRO A 122 2.85 -2.02 14.47
C PRO A 122 3.09 -3.50 14.76
N GLY A 123 3.50 -4.27 13.74
CA GLY A 123 3.95 -5.65 13.91
C GLY A 123 5.20 -5.75 14.79
N ALA A 124 5.54 -6.96 15.27
CA ALA A 124 6.62 -7.14 16.24
C ALA A 124 7.99 -6.65 15.74
N ALA A 125 8.33 -6.85 14.45
CA ALA A 125 9.58 -6.37 13.87
C ALA A 125 9.71 -4.84 13.83
N ASP A 126 8.60 -4.11 14.00
CA ASP A 126 8.57 -2.65 14.06
C ASP A 126 8.34 -2.13 15.49
N GLY A 127 8.63 -2.97 16.48
CA GLY A 127 8.58 -2.62 17.90
C GLY A 127 7.22 -2.82 18.57
N GLY A 128 6.24 -3.43 17.87
CA GLY A 128 4.94 -3.77 18.45
C GLY A 128 5.06 -4.78 19.59
N LYS A 129 4.39 -4.52 20.71
CA LYS A 129 4.43 -5.33 21.93
C LYS A 129 3.02 -5.77 22.35
N ASN A 130 2.86 -7.07 22.63
CA ASN A 130 1.65 -7.60 23.24
C ASN A 130 1.73 -7.42 24.78
N PRO A 131 0.70 -6.92 25.48
CA PRO A 131 -0.62 -6.51 24.97
C PRO A 131 -0.72 -5.04 24.56
N LYS A 132 0.32 -4.22 24.74
CA LYS A 132 0.30 -2.74 24.61
C LYS A 132 -0.15 -2.26 23.22
N ASP A 133 0.30 -2.92 22.17
CA ASP A 133 0.07 -2.51 20.77
C ASP A 133 -0.96 -3.39 20.06
N LYS A 134 -1.71 -4.19 20.83
CA LYS A 134 -2.80 -4.99 20.28
C LYS A 134 -3.88 -4.08 19.68
N ILE A 135 -4.21 -4.28 18.40
CA ILE A 135 -5.22 -3.52 17.66
C ILE A 135 -6.46 -4.34 17.32
N ALA A 136 -6.28 -5.66 17.16
CA ALA A 136 -7.34 -6.55 16.74
C ALA A 136 -7.16 -7.96 17.33
N ARG A 137 -8.16 -8.82 17.10
CA ARG A 137 -8.10 -10.26 17.34
C ARG A 137 -8.33 -10.99 16.02
N LEU A 138 -7.56 -12.04 15.76
CA LEU A 138 -7.77 -12.90 14.59
C LEU A 138 -9.19 -13.45 14.59
N GLU A 139 -9.92 -13.25 13.49
CA GLU A 139 -11.31 -13.70 13.37
C GLU A 139 -11.43 -14.94 12.50
N ARG A 140 -10.83 -14.92 11.30
CA ARG A 140 -10.85 -16.03 10.36
C ARG A 140 -9.75 -15.92 9.30
N TRP A 141 -9.45 -17.02 8.64
CA TRP A 141 -8.48 -17.08 7.54
C TRP A 141 -8.83 -18.18 6.53
N VAL A 142 -8.31 -18.02 5.33
CA VAL A 142 -8.29 -19.08 4.32
C VAL A 142 -7.12 -19.99 4.64
N LYS A 143 -7.37 -21.28 4.92
CA LYS A 143 -6.31 -22.23 5.25
C LYS A 143 -5.41 -22.49 4.04
N ILE A 144 -4.12 -22.25 4.16
CA ILE A 144 -3.13 -22.58 3.13
C ILE A 144 -2.90 -24.09 3.14
N GLY A 145 -3.12 -24.74 2.00
CA GLY A 145 -2.74 -26.13 1.78
C GLY A 145 -1.31 -26.19 1.24
N PHE A 146 -0.42 -26.84 1.97
CA PHE A 146 0.96 -27.08 1.54
C PHE A 146 1.06 -28.35 0.70
N GLY A 147 2.09 -28.45 -0.13
CA GLY A 147 2.34 -29.56 -1.03
C GLY A 147 1.54 -29.49 -2.34
N LYS A 148 0.79 -30.55 -2.68
CA LYS A 148 0.07 -30.67 -3.97
C LYS A 148 -1.26 -29.95 -4.03
N LYS A 149 -1.87 -29.60 -2.90
CA LYS A 149 -3.16 -28.91 -2.85
C LYS A 149 -3.05 -27.51 -3.43
N ALA A 150 -3.88 -27.21 -4.41
CA ALA A 150 -3.93 -25.88 -5.00
C ALA A 150 -4.73 -24.91 -4.13
N ASN A 151 -4.14 -23.73 -3.87
CA ASN A 151 -4.74 -22.60 -3.17
C ASN A 151 -5.18 -21.54 -4.18
N THR A 152 -6.13 -20.69 -3.81
CA THR A 152 -6.55 -19.53 -4.61
C THR A 152 -6.32 -18.22 -3.89
N ALA A 153 -6.17 -18.25 -2.57
CA ALA A 153 -5.94 -17.07 -1.76
C ALA A 153 -5.10 -17.38 -0.52
N ASP A 154 -4.24 -16.46 -0.16
CA ASP A 154 -3.58 -16.31 1.13
C ASP A 154 -4.20 -15.07 1.79
N ALA A 155 -5.21 -15.27 2.61
CA ALA A 155 -6.00 -14.19 3.18
C ALA A 155 -6.48 -14.50 4.59
N ALA A 156 -6.54 -13.47 5.43
CA ALA A 156 -7.09 -13.52 6.77
C ALA A 156 -7.76 -12.21 7.15
N ALA A 157 -8.68 -12.29 8.10
CA ALA A 157 -9.39 -11.15 8.62
C ALA A 157 -9.33 -11.12 10.16
N ALA A 158 -9.15 -9.92 10.72
CA ALA A 158 -9.11 -9.70 12.15
C ALA A 158 -10.16 -8.66 12.58
N LEU A 159 -10.78 -8.89 13.74
CA LEU A 159 -11.77 -7.99 14.33
C LEU A 159 -11.04 -6.90 15.13
N PRO A 160 -11.15 -5.61 14.78
CA PRO A 160 -10.61 -4.52 15.57
C PRO A 160 -11.15 -4.55 17.01
N LEU A 161 -10.31 -4.21 17.99
CA LEU A 161 -10.74 -4.05 19.37
C LEU A 161 -11.63 -2.82 19.53
N ASN A 162 -11.33 -1.77 18.76
CA ASN A 162 -12.11 -0.56 18.68
C ASN A 162 -12.12 -0.08 17.22
N GLU A 163 -13.28 0.16 16.63
CA GLU A 163 -13.40 0.65 15.24
C GLU A 163 -12.78 2.04 15.05
N LYS A 164 -12.68 2.86 16.11
CA LYS A 164 -12.01 4.16 16.07
C LYS A 164 -10.50 4.07 15.87
N ASP A 165 -9.89 2.92 16.15
CA ASP A 165 -8.45 2.68 16.00
C ASP A 165 -8.03 2.33 14.58
N VAL A 166 -8.98 2.17 13.65
CA VAL A 166 -8.74 1.83 12.24
C VAL A 166 -9.46 2.80 11.31
N SER A 167 -8.89 3.03 10.13
CA SER A 167 -9.43 3.94 9.12
C SER A 167 -9.65 3.20 7.80
N PRO A 168 -10.72 3.50 7.04
CA PRO A 168 -10.94 2.93 5.71
C PRO A 168 -9.97 3.43 4.65
N GLU A 169 -9.18 4.46 4.94
CA GLU A 169 -8.21 5.03 4.02
C GLU A 169 -6.97 4.13 3.89
N ILE A 170 -6.40 4.08 2.69
CA ILE A 170 -5.05 3.58 2.43
C ILE A 170 -4.14 4.80 2.28
N THR A 171 -3.02 4.81 2.99
CA THR A 171 -2.02 5.89 2.96
C THR A 171 -1.62 6.19 1.51
N SER A 172 -1.59 7.46 1.12
CA SER A 172 -1.26 7.97 -0.23
C SER A 172 -2.25 7.61 -1.35
N ILE A 173 -3.25 6.73 -1.11
CA ILE A 173 -4.21 6.31 -2.14
C ILE A 173 -5.63 6.82 -1.82
N GLY A 174 -6.03 6.80 -0.54
CA GLY A 174 -7.37 7.13 -0.08
C GLY A 174 -8.29 5.91 0.04
N ILE A 175 -9.60 6.13 0.10
CA ILE A 175 -10.59 5.06 0.37
C ILE A 175 -10.80 4.20 -0.89
N PRO A 176 -10.65 2.85 -0.81
CA PRO A 176 -11.02 1.93 -1.88
C PRO A 176 -12.52 2.05 -2.21
N LYS A 177 -12.87 1.93 -3.51
CA LYS A 177 -14.26 2.11 -3.95
C LYS A 177 -14.98 0.78 -4.15
N ARG A 178 -14.65 0.07 -5.22
CA ARG A 178 -15.27 -1.19 -5.65
C ARG A 178 -14.20 -2.14 -6.16
N THR A 179 -14.57 -3.38 -6.47
CA THR A 179 -13.66 -4.34 -7.10
C THR A 179 -13.65 -4.19 -8.61
N VAL A 180 -12.54 -4.59 -9.24
CA VAL A 180 -12.42 -4.71 -10.69
C VAL A 180 -11.65 -5.98 -11.04
N LYS A 181 -11.98 -6.59 -12.18
CA LYS A 181 -11.25 -7.76 -12.68
C LYS A 181 -9.89 -7.33 -13.22
N ALA A 182 -8.84 -8.10 -12.88
CA ALA A 182 -7.51 -7.92 -13.42
C ALA A 182 -7.49 -8.11 -14.95
N LYS A 183 -6.69 -7.30 -15.63
CA LYS A 183 -6.42 -7.39 -17.06
C LYS A 183 -4.94 -7.11 -17.28
N VAL A 184 -4.31 -7.85 -18.19
CA VAL A 184 -2.92 -7.58 -18.63
C VAL A 184 -2.82 -6.15 -19.14
N GLY A 185 -1.72 -5.44 -18.81
CA GLY A 185 -1.49 -4.04 -19.15
C GLY A 185 -2.15 -3.05 -18.18
N LEU A 186 -2.97 -3.49 -17.21
CA LEU A 186 -3.58 -2.58 -16.24
C LEU A 186 -2.51 -2.05 -15.28
N VAL A 187 -2.36 -0.73 -15.21
CA VAL A 187 -1.53 -0.06 -14.20
C VAL A 187 -2.20 -0.14 -12.84
N VAL A 188 -1.46 -0.59 -11.85
CA VAL A 188 -1.91 -0.80 -10.48
C VAL A 188 -1.01 -0.08 -9.47
N GLN A 189 -1.52 0.09 -8.27
CA GLN A 189 -0.82 0.75 -7.17
C GLN A 189 -1.12 0.04 -5.85
N LYS A 190 -0.21 0.17 -4.90
CA LYS A 190 -0.42 -0.27 -3.52
C LYS A 190 0.34 0.64 -2.55
N THR A 191 -0.03 0.61 -1.29
CA THR A 191 0.80 1.10 -0.20
C THR A 191 1.08 -0.04 0.75
N GLY A 192 2.34 -0.26 1.08
CA GLY A 192 2.79 -1.32 1.96
C GLY A 192 3.71 -0.82 3.07
N ARG A 193 3.97 -1.70 4.03
CA ARG A 193 4.82 -1.43 5.19
C ARG A 193 6.26 -1.06 4.81
N THR A 194 6.81 -1.72 3.79
CA THR A 194 8.25 -1.65 3.47
C THR A 194 8.56 -0.66 2.37
N THR A 195 7.82 -0.70 1.27
CA THR A 195 8.11 0.14 0.09
C THR A 195 7.12 1.29 -0.09
N ASP A 196 6.29 1.58 0.92
CA ASP A 196 5.29 2.64 0.87
C ASP A 196 4.40 2.57 -0.38
N HIS A 197 4.12 3.71 -1.02
CA HIS A 197 3.34 3.79 -2.24
C HIS A 197 4.19 3.44 -3.45
N THR A 198 3.79 2.41 -4.20
CA THR A 198 4.43 1.99 -5.45
C THR A 198 3.40 1.77 -6.56
N LEU A 199 3.88 1.86 -7.79
CA LEU A 199 3.14 1.57 -9.01
C LEU A 199 3.70 0.30 -9.65
N GLY A 200 2.85 -0.43 -10.37
CA GLY A 200 3.21 -1.59 -11.16
C GLY A 200 2.23 -1.79 -12.31
N GLU A 201 2.49 -2.76 -13.14
CA GLU A 201 1.64 -3.13 -14.26
C GLU A 201 1.35 -4.63 -14.21
N ILE A 202 0.12 -5.04 -14.42
CA ILE A 202 -0.24 -6.47 -14.52
C ILE A 202 0.39 -7.06 -15.78
N LYS A 203 1.27 -8.04 -15.61
CA LYS A 203 1.96 -8.75 -16.67
C LYS A 203 1.22 -10.03 -17.07
N ASP A 204 0.72 -10.77 -16.06
CA ASP A 204 0.02 -12.03 -16.28
C ASP A 204 -1.21 -12.16 -15.36
N ILE A 205 -2.18 -12.91 -15.82
CA ILE A 205 -3.36 -13.36 -15.07
C ILE A 205 -3.49 -14.88 -15.18
N ASN A 206 -4.25 -15.50 -14.26
CA ASN A 206 -4.43 -16.96 -14.18
C ASN A 206 -3.11 -17.73 -14.00
N ALA A 207 -2.09 -17.09 -13.42
CA ALA A 207 -0.81 -17.75 -13.17
C ALA A 207 -0.97 -18.90 -12.16
N THR A 208 -0.27 -19.99 -12.43
CA THR A 208 -0.11 -21.12 -11.48
C THR A 208 1.34 -21.12 -11.01
N ILE A 209 1.56 -20.95 -9.70
CA ILE A 209 2.90 -20.73 -9.17
C ILE A 209 3.08 -21.43 -7.82
N ARG A 210 4.30 -21.89 -7.55
CA ARG A 210 4.73 -22.38 -6.24
C ARG A 210 5.37 -21.26 -5.45
N VAL A 211 4.99 -21.13 -4.20
CA VAL A 211 5.51 -20.14 -3.26
C VAL A 211 6.09 -20.87 -2.07
N ASP A 212 7.28 -20.48 -1.66
CA ASP A 212 7.92 -20.98 -0.46
C ASP A 212 7.49 -20.15 0.76
N TYR A 213 7.13 -20.84 1.81
CA TYR A 213 6.81 -20.33 3.14
C TYR A 213 7.77 -20.93 4.14
N ASP A 214 9.01 -20.42 4.20
CA ASP A 214 10.07 -20.86 5.11
C ASP A 214 10.28 -22.39 5.07
N GLY A 215 10.50 -22.93 3.85
CA GLY A 215 10.74 -24.35 3.59
C GLY A 215 9.48 -25.19 3.37
N LYS A 216 8.27 -24.63 3.52
CA LYS A 216 7.00 -25.28 3.15
C LYS A 216 6.50 -24.72 1.84
N THR A 217 6.43 -25.50 0.78
CA THR A 217 5.95 -25.05 -0.53
C THR A 217 4.43 -25.15 -0.64
N ALA A 218 3.77 -24.11 -1.13
CA ALA A 218 2.36 -24.07 -1.45
C ALA A 218 2.15 -23.76 -2.94
N LEU A 219 1.21 -24.46 -3.59
CA LEU A 219 0.81 -24.22 -4.97
C LEU A 219 -0.37 -23.25 -4.99
N PHE A 220 -0.27 -22.17 -5.76
CA PHE A 220 -1.37 -21.23 -5.99
C PHE A 220 -1.79 -21.25 -7.46
N ARG A 221 -3.08 -21.18 -7.73
CA ARG A 221 -3.69 -21.08 -9.08
C ARG A 221 -4.47 -19.78 -9.20
N ASN A 222 -4.70 -19.36 -10.45
CA ASN A 222 -5.48 -18.17 -10.77
C ASN A 222 -4.86 -16.88 -10.23
N GLN A 223 -3.53 -16.81 -10.12
CA GLN A 223 -2.88 -15.63 -9.54
C GLN A 223 -2.65 -14.53 -10.56
N ILE A 224 -2.51 -13.30 -10.05
CA ILE A 224 -2.11 -12.12 -10.80
C ILE A 224 -0.61 -11.91 -10.59
N MET A 225 0.14 -11.71 -11.67
CA MET A 225 1.55 -11.32 -11.64
C MET A 225 1.68 -9.89 -12.15
N THR A 226 2.40 -9.05 -11.42
CA THR A 226 2.73 -7.68 -11.82
C THR A 226 4.22 -7.51 -12.00
N SER A 227 4.65 -6.39 -12.61
CA SER A 227 6.04 -5.94 -12.49
C SER A 227 6.44 -5.84 -11.01
N ALA A 228 7.75 -5.83 -10.74
CA ALA A 228 8.25 -5.66 -9.37
C ALA A 228 7.74 -4.35 -8.76
N MET A 229 6.99 -4.45 -7.66
CA MET A 229 6.43 -3.30 -6.95
C MET A 229 6.36 -3.51 -5.43
N SER A 230 7.06 -4.53 -4.92
CA SER A 230 6.99 -4.90 -3.50
C SER A 230 8.29 -5.50 -2.99
N GLN A 231 8.45 -5.49 -1.67
CA GLN A 231 9.51 -6.18 -0.94
C GLN A 231 8.91 -6.93 0.26
N GLY A 232 9.74 -7.74 0.93
CA GLY A 232 9.36 -8.42 2.16
C GLY A 232 8.74 -7.46 3.19
N GLY A 233 7.57 -7.82 3.75
CA GLY A 233 6.78 -6.99 4.64
C GLY A 233 5.64 -6.20 3.96
N ASP A 234 5.61 -6.11 2.62
CA ASP A 234 4.47 -5.53 1.88
C ASP A 234 3.30 -6.52 1.73
N SER A 235 3.49 -7.77 2.11
CA SER A 235 2.45 -8.80 2.16
C SER A 235 1.23 -8.32 2.92
N GLY A 236 0.04 -8.49 2.34
CA GLY A 236 -1.22 -7.97 2.86
C GLY A 236 -1.66 -6.65 2.25
N SER A 237 -0.82 -5.96 1.47
CA SER A 237 -1.21 -4.73 0.78
C SER A 237 -2.37 -4.97 -0.17
N LEU A 238 -3.39 -4.10 -0.13
CA LEU A 238 -4.42 -4.09 -1.16
C LEU A 238 -3.86 -3.47 -2.44
N VAL A 239 -3.98 -4.18 -3.56
CA VAL A 239 -3.60 -3.70 -4.88
C VAL A 239 -4.83 -3.13 -5.58
N LEU A 240 -4.73 -1.88 -6.04
CA LEU A 240 -5.81 -1.13 -6.66
C LEU A 240 -5.38 -0.61 -8.03
N ASP A 241 -6.35 -0.33 -8.89
CA ASP A 241 -6.12 0.49 -10.07
C ASP A 241 -6.06 1.99 -9.72
N GLN A 242 -5.72 2.84 -10.68
CA GLN A 242 -5.63 4.29 -10.46
C GLN A 242 -6.97 4.96 -10.13
N LYS A 243 -8.10 4.28 -10.36
CA LYS A 243 -9.45 4.74 -9.96
C LYS A 243 -9.84 4.25 -8.56
N ARG A 244 -8.89 3.71 -7.80
CA ARG A 244 -9.06 3.15 -6.45
C ARG A 244 -10.01 1.94 -6.41
N ARG A 245 -10.07 1.14 -7.48
CA ARG A 245 -10.84 -0.10 -7.52
C ARG A 245 -9.92 -1.25 -7.15
N ALA A 246 -10.34 -2.08 -6.20
CA ALA A 246 -9.54 -3.21 -5.72
C ALA A 246 -9.41 -4.31 -6.79
N VAL A 247 -8.18 -4.72 -7.06
CA VAL A 247 -7.78 -5.73 -8.07
C VAL A 247 -7.34 -7.01 -7.41
N GLY A 248 -6.49 -6.92 -6.37
CA GLY A 248 -5.89 -8.08 -5.71
C GLY A 248 -5.37 -7.79 -4.31
N LEU A 249 -4.93 -8.83 -3.63
CA LEU A 249 -4.24 -8.79 -2.35
C LEU A 249 -2.83 -9.34 -2.55
N LEU A 250 -1.82 -8.51 -2.33
CA LEU A 250 -0.40 -8.87 -2.45
C LEU A 250 -0.03 -9.90 -1.39
N PHE A 251 0.68 -10.99 -1.78
CA PHE A 251 1.05 -12.03 -0.83
C PHE A 251 2.46 -12.59 -1.00
N ALA A 252 3.08 -12.42 -2.17
CA ALA A 252 4.41 -12.93 -2.46
C ALA A 252 5.08 -12.11 -3.57
N GLY A 253 6.36 -12.32 -3.80
CA GLY A 253 7.11 -11.71 -4.89
C GLY A 253 8.58 -12.07 -4.87
N SER A 254 9.30 -11.51 -5.82
CA SER A 254 10.76 -11.53 -5.94
C SER A 254 11.23 -10.13 -6.35
N ASP A 255 12.53 -9.98 -6.59
CA ASP A 255 13.09 -8.73 -7.13
C ASP A 255 12.56 -8.40 -8.54
N LEU A 256 11.96 -9.36 -9.23
CA LEU A 256 11.51 -9.21 -10.63
C LEU A 256 10.01 -9.09 -10.78
N VAL A 257 9.23 -9.69 -9.88
CA VAL A 257 7.77 -9.75 -9.97
C VAL A 257 7.09 -9.66 -8.61
N THR A 258 5.84 -9.21 -8.61
CA THR A 258 4.95 -9.23 -7.45
C THR A 258 3.73 -10.10 -7.75
N LEU A 259 3.30 -10.91 -6.79
CA LEU A 259 2.17 -11.83 -6.91
C LEU A 259 1.01 -11.37 -6.04
N CYS A 260 -0.19 -11.41 -6.61
CA CYS A 260 -1.41 -11.01 -5.91
C CYS A 260 -2.51 -12.05 -6.09
N ASN A 261 -3.21 -12.35 -5.01
CA ASN A 261 -4.46 -13.11 -5.08
C ASN A 261 -5.54 -12.22 -5.71
N PRO A 262 -6.31 -12.69 -6.71
CA PRO A 262 -7.43 -11.92 -7.23
C PRO A 262 -8.40 -11.54 -6.12
N ILE A 263 -8.81 -10.29 -6.06
CA ILE A 263 -9.64 -9.79 -4.94
C ILE A 263 -10.98 -10.54 -4.82
N ARG A 264 -11.51 -11.04 -5.94
CA ARG A 264 -12.73 -11.85 -5.95
C ARG A 264 -12.56 -13.21 -5.28
N ASP A 265 -11.36 -13.80 -5.32
CA ASP A 265 -11.05 -15.07 -4.64
C ASP A 265 -10.82 -14.84 -3.15
N VAL A 266 -10.31 -13.69 -2.76
CA VAL A 266 -10.17 -13.26 -1.36
C VAL A 266 -11.54 -13.04 -0.69
N PHE A 267 -12.55 -12.58 -1.43
CA PHE A 267 -13.87 -12.23 -0.90
C PHE A 267 -14.93 -13.38 -0.98
N LYS A 268 -14.53 -14.57 -1.39
CA LYS A 268 -15.38 -15.79 -1.32
C LYS A 268 -15.50 -16.32 0.10
#